data_39f130be9cc767c75e009c2770ab132f
#
_entry.id   39f130be9cc767c75e009c2770ab132f
#
_cell.length_a   1.000
_cell.length_b   1.000
_cell.length_c   1.000
_cell.angle_alpha   90.00
_cell.angle_beta   90.00
_cell.angle_gamma   90.00
#
_symmetry.space_group_name_H-M   'P 1'
#
loop_
_entity.id
_entity.type
_entity.pdbx_description
1 polymer ?
#
loop_
_entity_poly.entity_id
_entity_poly.type
_entity_poly.pdbx_seq_one_letter_code
_entity_poly.pdbx_strand_id
1 'polypeptide(L)'
;MAVMQQNRKNNILLGQNDNALTWLIVINAVVFVGLFFIKLIYQLSIDQGNYQLIFEKNIQSWLTLPTTFQTLVHRPWTLVTHMFVHDSILGLISTTLWLWAFGYILQDLAGNNKLFPVYIYGGIVSGILFIAVENIFPGLRAHIANTPDFLGGSASVIAIAIAVTTLAPRYKLLPMLNGGIPLWVFSLVFVAIEYISVVGTNAAYAIAYAGSGFTGFFFIRQLRRGYDWGAWMSSAVNWADDLFNPAKKQAVQTEKQKLFYKATKKPYEKKTVVTQQRVDDLLDKINQQGYHLLTDEEKDFLKKASEQDFNK
;
A
#
# COMPACT_ATOMS: atom_id res chain seq x y z
N MET A 1 -8.89 -13.25 -28.55
CA MET A 1 -8.14 -12.64 -27.44
C MET A 1 -8.62 -13.27 -26.13
N ALA A 2 -7.87 -14.23 -25.60
CA ALA A 2 -8.19 -14.88 -24.33
C ALA A 2 -7.60 -14.04 -23.21
N VAL A 3 -8.45 -13.35 -22.46
CA VAL A 3 -8.08 -12.68 -21.20
C VAL A 3 -7.85 -13.80 -20.20
N MET A 4 -6.59 -14.03 -19.81
CA MET A 4 -6.26 -14.85 -18.66
C MET A 4 -6.88 -14.22 -17.41
N GLN A 5 -8.00 -14.77 -16.96
CA GLN A 5 -8.50 -14.55 -15.61
C GLN A 5 -7.50 -15.15 -14.63
N GLN A 6 -6.67 -14.31 -14.07
CA GLN A 6 -5.84 -14.65 -12.94
C GLN A 6 -6.78 -14.96 -11.76
N ASN A 7 -6.89 -16.24 -11.45
CA ASN A 7 -7.70 -16.77 -10.36
C ASN A 7 -7.09 -16.29 -9.02
N ARG A 8 -7.45 -15.07 -8.58
CA ARG A 8 -7.10 -14.56 -7.26
C ARG A 8 -7.87 -15.40 -6.25
N LYS A 9 -7.21 -16.37 -5.64
CA LYS A 9 -7.68 -16.97 -4.39
C LYS A 9 -7.74 -15.85 -3.35
N ASN A 10 -8.96 -15.34 -3.12
CA ASN A 10 -9.24 -14.42 -2.02
C ASN A 10 -9.14 -15.20 -0.72
N ASN A 11 -8.00 -15.16 -0.09
CA ASN A 11 -7.86 -15.54 1.30
C ASN A 11 -8.43 -14.40 2.15
N ILE A 12 -9.66 -14.57 2.58
CA ILE A 12 -10.57 -13.56 3.18
C ILE A 12 -10.06 -13.00 4.52
N LEU A 13 -9.04 -13.58 5.15
CA LEU A 13 -8.69 -13.22 6.52
C LEU A 13 -7.35 -12.53 6.75
N LEU A 14 -6.32 -12.67 5.93
CA LEU A 14 -4.99 -12.03 6.16
C LEU A 14 -3.96 -12.49 5.09
N GLY A 15 -4.39 -12.87 3.93
CA GLY A 15 -3.65 -13.78 3.10
C GLY A 15 -3.18 -13.26 1.73
N GLN A 16 -2.57 -12.11 1.65
CA GLN A 16 -1.60 -11.84 0.58
C GLN A 16 -0.23 -11.64 1.24
N ASN A 17 0.81 -12.25 0.70
CA ASN A 17 2.18 -11.93 1.07
C ASN A 17 2.36 -10.41 0.88
N ASP A 18 2.95 -9.71 1.87
CA ASP A 18 3.17 -8.26 1.90
C ASP A 18 1.89 -7.41 2.03
N ASN A 19 0.92 -7.85 2.84
CA ASN A 19 -0.31 -7.12 3.06
C ASN A 19 -0.09 -5.89 3.96
N ALA A 20 -0.17 -4.67 3.39
CA ALA A 20 -0.01 -3.41 4.11
C ALA A 20 -1.01 -3.24 5.26
N LEU A 21 -2.24 -3.75 5.13
CA LEU A 21 -3.24 -3.73 6.18
C LEU A 21 -2.81 -4.54 7.39
N THR A 22 -2.31 -5.75 7.15
CA THR A 22 -1.79 -6.61 8.22
C THR A 22 -0.63 -5.94 8.95
N TRP A 23 0.30 -5.34 8.20
CA TRP A 23 1.43 -4.62 8.79
C TRP A 23 0.97 -3.44 9.63
N LEU A 24 0.02 -2.62 9.17
CA LEU A 24 -0.51 -1.50 9.95
C LEU A 24 -1.19 -1.98 11.25
N ILE A 25 -1.98 -3.05 11.18
CA ILE A 25 -2.63 -3.62 12.36
C ILE A 25 -1.59 -4.15 13.35
N VAL A 26 -0.60 -4.90 12.87
CA VAL A 26 0.48 -5.45 13.70
C VAL A 26 1.30 -4.35 14.35
N ILE A 27 1.68 -3.31 13.63
CA ILE A 27 2.45 -2.18 14.19
C ILE A 27 1.65 -1.51 15.31
N ASN A 28 0.36 -1.19 15.09
CA ASN A 28 -0.50 -0.61 16.14
C ASN A 28 -0.59 -1.51 17.37
N ALA A 29 -0.77 -2.81 17.19
CA ALA A 29 -0.85 -3.78 18.28
C ALA A 29 0.49 -3.90 19.03
N VAL A 30 1.62 -3.99 18.32
CA VAL A 30 2.95 -4.12 18.95
C VAL A 30 3.31 -2.88 19.74
N VAL A 31 3.07 -1.67 19.19
CA VAL A 31 3.32 -0.42 19.91
C VAL A 31 2.45 -0.33 21.16
N PHE A 32 1.17 -0.67 21.05
CA PHE A 32 0.26 -0.65 22.20
C PHE A 32 0.69 -1.63 23.29
N VAL A 33 0.97 -2.88 22.92
CA VAL A 33 1.41 -3.91 23.88
C VAL A 33 2.72 -3.51 24.52
N GLY A 34 3.68 -2.98 23.76
CA GLY A 34 4.96 -2.48 24.30
C GLY A 34 4.76 -1.36 25.33
N LEU A 35 3.95 -0.36 25.00
CA LEU A 35 3.63 0.75 25.92
C LEU A 35 2.86 0.25 27.15
N PHE A 36 1.95 -0.70 26.97
CA PHE A 36 1.21 -1.30 28.08
C PHE A 36 2.13 -2.04 29.06
N PHE A 37 3.10 -2.82 28.55
CA PHE A 37 4.09 -3.48 29.41
C PHE A 37 4.97 -2.47 30.16
N ILE A 38 5.42 -1.41 29.52
CA ILE A 38 6.19 -0.36 30.16
C ILE A 38 5.33 0.33 31.25
N LYS A 39 4.07 0.66 30.94
CA LYS A 39 3.12 1.25 31.91
C LYS A 39 2.92 0.34 33.13
N LEU A 40 2.83 -0.98 32.91
CA LEU A 40 2.72 -1.96 33.99
C LEU A 40 3.98 -1.97 34.90
N ILE A 41 5.18 -1.87 34.33
CA ILE A 41 6.42 -1.76 35.10
C ILE A 41 6.41 -0.49 35.97
N TYR A 42 5.97 0.65 35.40
CA TYR A 42 5.84 1.90 36.17
C TYR A 42 4.82 1.76 37.31
N GLN A 43 3.69 1.11 37.08
CA GLN A 43 2.66 0.84 38.09
C GLN A 43 3.18 -0.03 39.24
N LEU A 44 4.06 -1.00 38.95
CA LEU A 44 4.64 -1.89 39.95
C LEU A 44 5.82 -1.25 40.69
N SER A 45 6.51 -0.26 40.10
CA SER A 45 7.75 0.34 40.64
C SER A 45 7.54 1.66 41.31
N ILE A 46 6.44 2.36 41.08
CA ILE A 46 6.16 3.71 41.57
C ILE A 46 4.89 3.71 42.43
N ASP A 47 4.89 4.52 43.48
CA ASP A 47 3.74 4.62 44.38
C ASP A 47 2.45 4.98 43.65
N GLN A 48 1.33 4.34 44.02
CA GLN A 48 0.09 4.24 43.23
C GLN A 48 -0.56 5.56 42.78
N GLY A 49 -0.17 6.71 43.38
CA GLY A 49 -0.75 8.01 43.02
C GLY A 49 -0.14 8.70 41.81
N ASN A 50 1.10 8.41 41.44
CA ASN A 50 1.87 9.21 40.47
C ASN A 50 2.38 8.47 39.24
N TYR A 51 2.26 7.11 39.17
CA TYR A 51 2.85 6.33 38.10
C TYR A 51 2.35 6.75 36.71
N GLN A 52 1.07 7.10 36.57
CA GLN A 52 0.48 7.46 35.30
C GLN A 52 1.07 8.76 34.75
N LEU A 53 1.15 9.80 35.55
CA LEU A 53 1.74 11.08 35.16
C LEU A 53 3.23 10.95 34.79
N ILE A 54 3.96 10.12 35.58
CA ILE A 54 5.38 9.90 35.34
C ILE A 54 5.58 9.09 34.04
N PHE A 55 4.75 8.06 33.80
CA PHE A 55 4.76 7.30 32.55
C PHE A 55 4.43 8.19 31.33
N GLU A 56 3.37 8.98 31.40
CA GLU A 56 2.97 9.90 30.33
C GLU A 56 4.10 10.89 30.02
N LYS A 57 4.70 11.49 31.03
CA LYS A 57 5.78 12.47 30.86
C LYS A 57 7.09 11.86 30.33
N ASN A 58 7.48 10.68 30.83
CA ASN A 58 8.80 10.11 30.55
C ASN A 58 8.82 9.21 29.31
N ILE A 59 7.71 8.57 28.98
CA ILE A 59 7.64 7.59 27.89
C ILE A 59 6.65 8.01 26.81
N GLN A 60 5.39 8.21 27.18
CA GLN A 60 4.33 8.44 26.20
C GLN A 60 4.55 9.73 25.41
N SER A 61 4.97 10.82 26.06
CA SER A 61 5.26 12.13 25.45
C SER A 61 6.39 12.09 24.38
N TRP A 62 7.19 11.04 24.34
CA TRP A 62 8.21 10.84 23.29
C TRP A 62 7.64 10.25 22.00
N LEU A 63 6.43 9.71 22.06
CA LEU A 63 5.76 9.04 20.93
C LEU A 63 4.49 9.77 20.51
N THR A 64 3.84 10.51 21.42
CA THR A 64 2.67 11.33 21.14
C THR A 64 3.08 12.67 20.54
N LEU A 65 2.18 13.28 19.77
CA LEU A 65 2.47 14.57 19.14
C LEU A 65 2.26 15.72 20.14
N PRO A 66 3.31 16.51 20.43
CA PRO A 66 3.21 17.59 21.37
C PRO A 66 2.33 18.74 20.85
N THR A 67 1.75 19.51 21.79
CA THR A 67 0.92 20.67 21.47
C THR A 67 1.73 21.89 21.02
N THR A 68 3.03 21.98 21.39
CA THR A 68 3.87 23.14 21.08
C THR A 68 4.82 22.86 19.93
N PHE A 69 4.96 23.86 19.05
CA PHE A 69 5.90 23.79 17.93
C PHE A 69 7.35 23.64 18.39
N GLN A 70 7.72 24.29 19.50
CA GLN A 70 9.08 24.19 20.04
C GLN A 70 9.44 22.75 20.42
N THR A 71 8.53 22.02 21.06
CA THR A 71 8.76 20.62 21.44
C THR A 71 8.83 19.73 20.19
N LEU A 72 8.01 20.00 19.17
CA LEU A 72 8.04 19.26 17.90
C LEU A 72 9.42 19.34 17.22
N VAL A 73 10.05 20.52 17.19
CA VAL A 73 11.38 20.68 16.59
C VAL A 73 12.42 19.78 17.26
N HIS A 74 12.30 19.56 18.57
CA HIS A 74 13.17 18.63 19.31
C HIS A 74 12.80 17.15 19.15
N ARG A 75 11.55 16.86 18.76
CA ARG A 75 11.03 15.49 18.61
C ARG A 75 10.26 15.30 17.29
N PRO A 76 10.90 15.53 16.13
CA PRO A 76 10.21 15.52 14.82
C PRO A 76 9.60 14.16 14.45
N TRP A 77 10.14 13.06 14.99
CA TRP A 77 9.60 11.71 14.76
C TRP A 77 8.18 11.54 15.27
N THR A 78 7.75 12.37 16.22
CA THR A 78 6.38 12.34 16.77
C THR A 78 5.32 12.62 15.72
N LEU A 79 5.65 13.30 14.60
CA LEU A 79 4.78 13.46 13.44
C LEU A 79 4.38 12.11 12.77
N VAL A 80 5.12 11.05 13.04
CA VAL A 80 4.83 9.72 12.52
C VAL A 80 4.39 8.77 13.62
N THR A 81 5.06 8.80 14.78
CA THR A 81 4.80 7.84 15.86
C THR A 81 3.44 7.99 16.51
N HIS A 82 2.91 9.22 16.61
CA HIS A 82 1.61 9.49 17.24
C HIS A 82 0.42 8.76 16.61
N MET A 83 0.55 8.33 15.34
CA MET A 83 -0.48 7.58 14.63
C MET A 83 -0.67 6.16 15.18
N PHE A 84 0.36 5.62 15.84
CA PHE A 84 0.40 4.24 16.33
C PHE A 84 0.21 4.15 17.84
N VAL A 85 0.12 5.29 18.53
CA VAL A 85 -0.08 5.33 19.99
C VAL A 85 -1.57 5.38 20.32
N HIS A 86 -1.97 4.52 21.26
CA HIS A 86 -3.34 4.44 21.76
C HIS A 86 -3.30 4.51 23.30
N ASP A 87 -4.23 5.24 23.90
CA ASP A 87 -4.34 5.42 25.35
C ASP A 87 -5.14 4.31 26.03
N SER A 88 -6.02 3.64 25.29
CA SER A 88 -6.93 2.62 25.81
C SER A 88 -7.07 1.41 24.87
N ILE A 89 -7.39 0.24 25.45
CA ILE A 89 -7.68 -0.98 24.72
C ILE A 89 -8.87 -0.78 23.76
N LEU A 90 -9.91 -0.09 24.23
CA LEU A 90 -11.10 0.18 23.40
C LEU A 90 -10.76 1.10 22.22
N GLY A 91 -9.90 2.10 22.43
CA GLY A 91 -9.39 2.95 21.37
C GLY A 91 -8.62 2.15 20.32
N LEU A 92 -7.72 1.26 20.73
CA LEU A 92 -6.99 0.37 19.82
C LEU A 92 -7.95 -0.53 19.03
N ILE A 93 -8.90 -1.18 19.71
CA ILE A 93 -9.85 -2.10 19.05
C ILE A 93 -10.71 -1.34 18.04
N SER A 94 -11.25 -0.18 18.42
CA SER A 94 -12.06 0.66 17.55
C SER A 94 -11.26 1.08 16.31
N THR A 95 -10.10 1.68 16.50
CA THR A 95 -9.23 2.14 15.40
C THR A 95 -8.83 0.98 14.49
N THR A 96 -8.46 -0.17 15.06
CA THR A 96 -8.07 -1.37 14.29
C THR A 96 -9.25 -1.95 13.51
N LEU A 97 -10.45 -1.99 14.10
CA LEU A 97 -11.67 -2.46 13.44
C LEU A 97 -12.02 -1.61 12.21
N TRP A 98 -12.01 -0.28 12.37
CA TRP A 98 -12.30 0.64 11.29
C TRP A 98 -11.18 0.66 10.24
N LEU A 99 -9.91 0.57 10.67
CA LEU A 99 -8.77 0.39 9.77
C LEU A 99 -8.91 -0.88 8.92
N TRP A 100 -9.33 -1.99 9.55
CA TRP A 100 -9.59 -3.22 8.84
C TRP A 100 -10.73 -3.07 7.84
N ALA A 101 -11.86 -2.50 8.25
CA ALA A 101 -13.02 -2.36 7.38
C ALA A 101 -12.76 -1.49 6.16
N PHE A 102 -12.29 -0.26 6.36
CA PHE A 102 -12.01 0.66 5.25
C PHE A 102 -10.72 0.31 4.50
N GLY A 103 -9.70 -0.16 5.20
CA GLY A 103 -8.43 -0.55 4.61
C GLY A 103 -8.57 -1.74 3.66
N TYR A 104 -9.37 -2.73 4.03
CA TYR A 104 -9.68 -3.87 3.16
C TYR A 104 -10.32 -3.43 1.84
N ILE A 105 -11.32 -2.54 1.92
CA ILE A 105 -12.00 -2.03 0.73
C ILE A 105 -11.05 -1.17 -0.12
N LEU A 106 -10.20 -0.34 0.52
CA LEU A 106 -9.22 0.47 -0.21
C LEU A 106 -8.21 -0.39 -0.94
N GLN A 107 -7.72 -1.46 -0.29
CA GLN A 107 -6.80 -2.42 -0.92
C GLN A 107 -7.44 -3.14 -2.11
N ASP A 108 -8.70 -3.55 -1.99
CA ASP A 108 -9.42 -4.24 -3.06
C ASP A 108 -9.63 -3.33 -4.28
N LEU A 109 -9.96 -2.07 -4.07
CA LEU A 109 -10.29 -1.11 -5.13
C LEU A 109 -9.07 -0.36 -5.71
N ALA A 110 -8.11 0.05 -4.88
CA ALA A 110 -6.98 0.88 -5.28
C ALA A 110 -5.63 0.13 -5.28
N GLY A 111 -5.61 -1.07 -4.70
CA GLY A 111 -4.40 -1.88 -4.55
C GLY A 111 -3.69 -1.68 -3.20
N ASN A 112 -2.93 -2.71 -2.83
CA ASN A 112 -2.21 -2.79 -1.54
C ASN A 112 -1.27 -1.59 -1.29
N ASN A 113 -0.60 -1.11 -2.33
CA ASN A 113 0.42 -0.06 -2.23
C ASN A 113 -0.13 1.35 -1.93
N LYS A 114 -1.46 1.53 -1.89
CA LYS A 114 -2.08 2.84 -1.62
C LYS A 114 -2.51 3.02 -0.18
N LEU A 115 -2.66 1.93 0.57
CA LEU A 115 -3.14 1.98 1.94
C LEU A 115 -2.17 2.70 2.87
N PHE A 116 -0.89 2.30 2.85
CA PHE A 116 0.14 2.87 3.71
C PHE A 116 0.35 4.37 3.46
N PRO A 117 0.50 4.86 2.20
CA PRO A 117 0.58 6.29 1.91
C PRO A 117 -0.61 7.11 2.41
N VAL A 118 -1.85 6.64 2.21
CA VAL A 118 -3.04 7.36 2.68
C VAL A 118 -3.06 7.47 4.19
N TYR A 119 -2.72 6.39 4.91
CA TYR A 119 -2.63 6.36 6.36
C TYR A 119 -1.61 7.38 6.89
N ILE A 120 -0.39 7.35 6.34
CA ILE A 120 0.72 8.21 6.78
C ILE A 120 0.45 9.68 6.44
N TYR A 121 0.02 9.99 5.22
CA TYR A 121 -0.30 11.38 4.85
C TYR A 121 -1.46 11.94 5.66
N GLY A 122 -2.51 11.14 5.90
CA GLY A 122 -3.62 11.54 6.75
C GLY A 122 -3.19 11.91 8.15
N GLY A 123 -2.33 11.08 8.77
CA GLY A 123 -1.79 11.34 10.08
C GLY A 123 -0.84 12.55 10.13
N ILE A 124 0.11 12.67 9.18
CA ILE A 124 1.03 13.82 9.13
C ILE A 124 0.27 15.14 8.99
N VAL A 125 -0.69 15.21 8.05
CA VAL A 125 -1.47 16.44 7.84
C VAL A 125 -2.32 16.77 9.05
N SER A 126 -2.94 15.77 9.69
CA SER A 126 -3.71 16.01 10.92
C SER A 126 -2.82 16.52 12.06
N GLY A 127 -1.63 15.95 12.23
CA GLY A 127 -0.67 16.40 13.22
C GLY A 127 -0.17 17.84 12.99
N ILE A 128 0.16 18.18 11.74
CA ILE A 128 0.56 19.56 11.38
C ILE A 128 -0.58 20.54 11.64
N LEU A 129 -1.82 20.20 11.27
CA LEU A 129 -2.97 21.05 11.51
C LEU A 129 -3.29 21.21 13.00
N PHE A 130 -3.19 20.13 13.78
CA PHE A 130 -3.36 20.20 15.22
C PHE A 130 -2.41 21.20 15.85
N ILE A 131 -1.10 21.09 15.60
CA ILE A 131 -0.10 22.01 16.14
C ILE A 131 -0.31 23.43 15.62
N ALA A 132 -0.61 23.59 14.34
CA ALA A 132 -0.86 24.91 13.76
C ALA A 132 -2.03 25.61 14.46
N VAL A 133 -3.14 24.92 14.64
CA VAL A 133 -4.35 25.46 15.28
C VAL A 133 -4.10 25.79 16.75
N GLU A 134 -3.44 24.91 17.52
CA GLU A 134 -3.09 25.13 18.92
C GLU A 134 -2.22 26.40 19.12
N ASN A 135 -1.30 26.65 18.21
CA ASN A 135 -0.34 27.76 18.34
C ASN A 135 -0.82 29.07 17.70
N ILE A 136 -1.70 29.02 16.67
CA ILE A 136 -2.19 30.22 15.96
C ILE A 136 -3.37 30.87 16.68
N PHE A 137 -4.31 30.06 17.22
CA PHE A 137 -5.53 30.60 17.84
C PHE A 137 -5.29 31.01 19.31
N PRO A 138 -5.45 32.30 19.67
CA PRO A 138 -5.16 32.79 21.03
C PRO A 138 -5.94 32.08 22.13
N GLY A 139 -7.20 31.72 21.88
CA GLY A 139 -8.04 31.01 22.85
C GLY A 139 -7.53 29.61 23.21
N LEU A 140 -6.96 28.89 22.23
CA LEU A 140 -6.37 27.55 22.43
C LEU A 140 -4.97 27.69 23.03
N ARG A 141 -4.17 28.61 22.53
CA ARG A 141 -2.83 28.90 23.04
C ARG A 141 -2.79 29.24 24.51
N ALA A 142 -3.80 29.93 25.04
CA ALA A 142 -3.90 30.25 26.48
C ALA A 142 -4.02 29.00 27.37
N HIS A 143 -4.51 27.89 26.84
CA HIS A 143 -4.74 26.63 27.54
C HIS A 143 -3.80 25.51 27.13
N ILE A 144 -2.81 25.78 26.26
CA ILE A 144 -1.93 24.79 25.63
C ILE A 144 -1.21 23.88 26.65
N ALA A 145 -0.88 24.38 27.81
CA ALA A 145 -0.22 23.60 28.87
C ALA A 145 -1.12 22.50 29.46
N ASN A 146 -2.43 22.65 29.36
CA ASN A 146 -3.43 21.68 29.83
C ASN A 146 -4.00 20.82 28.74
N THR A 147 -3.62 21.06 27.46
CA THR A 147 -4.07 20.27 26.34
C THR A 147 -3.27 18.97 26.27
N PRO A 148 -3.92 17.81 26.24
CA PRO A 148 -3.21 16.54 26.07
C PRO A 148 -2.55 16.46 24.71
N ASP A 149 -1.47 15.69 24.63
CA ASP A 149 -0.78 15.39 23.39
C ASP A 149 -1.72 14.69 22.39
N PHE A 150 -1.50 14.93 21.09
CA PHE A 150 -2.37 14.41 20.05
C PHE A 150 -2.05 12.94 19.70
N LEU A 151 -3.12 12.12 19.64
CA LEU A 151 -3.10 10.74 19.19
C LEU A 151 -3.75 10.66 17.80
N GLY A 152 -2.98 10.34 16.78
CA GLY A 152 -3.41 10.48 15.39
C GLY A 152 -3.95 9.21 14.73
N GLY A 153 -4.09 8.10 15.45
CA GLY A 153 -4.56 6.84 14.88
C GLY A 153 -5.92 6.97 14.20
N SER A 154 -6.92 7.49 14.90
CA SER A 154 -8.26 7.74 14.34
C SER A 154 -8.24 8.71 13.16
N ALA A 155 -7.42 9.77 13.22
CA ALA A 155 -7.26 10.70 12.10
C ALA A 155 -6.76 9.99 10.84
N SER A 156 -5.75 9.13 10.96
CA SER A 156 -5.23 8.35 9.84
C SER A 156 -6.30 7.43 9.23
N VAL A 157 -7.15 6.83 10.07
CA VAL A 157 -8.26 5.98 9.59
C VAL A 157 -9.37 6.82 8.91
N ILE A 158 -9.63 8.05 9.38
CA ILE A 158 -10.55 8.99 8.71
C ILE A 158 -10.06 9.29 7.29
N ALA A 159 -8.75 9.48 7.07
CA ALA A 159 -8.22 9.66 5.72
C ALA A 159 -8.53 8.46 4.82
N ILE A 160 -8.38 7.23 5.32
CA ILE A 160 -8.70 6.01 4.57
C ILE A 160 -10.21 5.92 4.30
N ALA A 161 -11.06 6.21 5.29
CA ALA A 161 -12.51 6.15 5.15
C ALA A 161 -13.01 7.15 4.08
N ILE A 162 -12.50 8.36 4.08
CA ILE A 162 -12.84 9.38 3.06
C ILE A 162 -12.21 9.03 1.70
N ALA A 163 -11.00 8.49 1.67
CA ALA A 163 -10.36 8.03 0.44
C ALA A 163 -11.18 6.95 -0.25
N VAL A 164 -11.56 5.89 0.47
CA VAL A 164 -12.33 4.80 -0.12
C VAL A 164 -13.74 5.22 -0.51
N THR A 165 -14.37 6.10 0.26
CA THR A 165 -15.69 6.68 -0.07
C THR A 165 -15.60 7.56 -1.33
N THR A 166 -14.53 8.33 -1.48
CA THR A 166 -14.28 9.12 -2.70
C THR A 166 -14.06 8.20 -3.91
N LEU A 167 -13.38 7.07 -3.72
CA LEU A 167 -13.11 6.11 -4.79
C LEU A 167 -14.37 5.39 -5.25
N ALA A 168 -15.23 4.94 -4.32
CA ALA A 168 -16.42 4.16 -4.65
C ALA A 168 -17.60 4.48 -3.71
N PRO A 169 -18.25 5.65 -3.83
CA PRO A 169 -19.28 6.09 -2.89
C PRO A 169 -20.52 5.19 -2.87
N ARG A 170 -20.81 4.53 -3.99
CA ARG A 170 -21.98 3.62 -4.14
C ARG A 170 -21.62 2.16 -3.91
N TYR A 171 -20.41 1.86 -3.45
CA TYR A 171 -20.03 0.50 -3.06
C TYR A 171 -20.96 0.03 -1.93
N LYS A 172 -21.59 -1.14 -2.09
CA LYS A 172 -22.57 -1.65 -1.15
C LYS A 172 -21.94 -2.65 -0.20
N LEU A 173 -22.04 -2.36 1.08
CA LEU A 173 -21.66 -3.27 2.17
C LEU A 173 -22.89 -4.06 2.64
N LEU A 174 -22.66 -5.26 3.16
CA LEU A 174 -23.73 -6.11 3.75
C LEU A 174 -24.92 -6.30 2.81
N PRO A 175 -24.75 -6.89 1.61
CA PRO A 175 -25.84 -7.04 0.64
C PRO A 175 -27.03 -7.83 1.17
N MET A 176 -26.85 -8.60 2.25
CA MET A 176 -27.93 -9.33 2.95
C MET A 176 -28.94 -8.41 3.66
N LEU A 177 -28.56 -7.17 3.96
CA LEU A 177 -29.44 -6.17 4.58
C LEU A 177 -30.12 -5.33 3.50
N ASN A 178 -31.31 -5.73 3.09
CA ASN A 178 -32.22 -4.97 2.21
C ASN A 178 -31.54 -4.33 0.97
N GLY A 179 -30.63 -5.08 0.33
CA GLY A 179 -29.89 -4.61 -0.86
C GLY A 179 -28.58 -3.88 -0.58
N GLY A 180 -28.12 -3.84 0.66
CA GLY A 180 -26.82 -3.34 1.08
C GLY A 180 -26.80 -1.85 1.44
N ILE A 181 -25.95 -1.52 2.42
CA ILE A 181 -25.74 -0.15 2.88
C ILE A 181 -24.62 0.47 2.03
N PRO A 182 -24.82 1.65 1.42
CA PRO A 182 -23.76 2.30 0.64
C PRO A 182 -22.61 2.76 1.54
N LEU A 183 -21.40 2.65 1.02
CA LEU A 183 -20.15 2.93 1.76
C LEU A 183 -20.10 4.33 2.37
N TRP A 184 -20.66 5.34 1.68
CA TRP A 184 -20.69 6.71 2.19
C TRP A 184 -21.46 6.84 3.52
N VAL A 185 -22.51 6.04 3.73
CA VAL A 185 -23.26 6.02 5.01
C VAL A 185 -22.39 5.47 6.12
N PHE A 186 -21.66 4.37 5.85
CA PHE A 186 -20.72 3.76 6.79
C PHE A 186 -19.61 4.73 7.21
N SER A 187 -19.03 5.42 6.22
CA SER A 187 -17.99 6.43 6.47
C SER A 187 -18.53 7.63 7.22
N LEU A 188 -19.76 8.08 6.90
CA LEU A 188 -20.38 9.19 7.60
C LEU A 188 -20.62 8.86 9.07
N VAL A 189 -21.14 7.67 9.36
CA VAL A 189 -21.38 7.22 10.75
C VAL A 189 -20.04 7.16 11.52
N PHE A 190 -19.01 6.56 10.93
CA PHE A 190 -17.68 6.49 11.54
C PHE A 190 -17.13 7.89 11.84
N VAL A 191 -17.08 8.77 10.83
CA VAL A 191 -16.57 10.14 10.99
C VAL A 191 -17.39 10.91 12.01
N ALA A 192 -18.71 10.76 12.04
CA ALA A 192 -19.56 11.41 13.03
C ALA A 192 -19.25 10.94 14.47
N ILE A 193 -19.04 9.64 14.69
CA ILE A 193 -18.66 9.10 15.99
C ILE A 193 -17.32 9.68 16.44
N GLU A 194 -16.31 9.65 15.58
CA GLU A 194 -14.98 10.20 15.89
C GLU A 194 -15.04 11.70 16.16
N TYR A 195 -15.81 12.46 15.36
CA TYR A 195 -15.99 13.89 15.56
C TYR A 195 -16.66 14.23 16.87
N ILE A 196 -17.76 13.53 17.23
CA ILE A 196 -18.48 13.73 18.48
C ILE A 196 -17.58 13.44 19.69
N SER A 197 -16.71 12.44 19.59
CA SER A 197 -15.78 12.07 20.66
C SER A 197 -14.77 13.18 20.98
N VAL A 198 -14.40 14.00 19.99
CA VAL A 198 -13.32 15.01 20.13
C VAL A 198 -13.82 16.45 20.19
N VAL A 199 -14.97 16.79 19.63
CA VAL A 199 -15.51 18.17 19.60
C VAL A 199 -15.71 18.75 21.01
N GLY A 200 -16.08 17.91 21.99
CA GLY A 200 -16.24 18.32 23.39
C GLY A 200 -14.93 18.56 24.13
N THR A 201 -13.80 18.10 23.60
CA THR A 201 -12.50 18.19 24.25
C THR A 201 -11.68 19.38 23.77
N ASN A 202 -11.45 19.49 22.48
CA ASN A 202 -10.67 20.57 21.88
C ASN A 202 -10.99 20.75 20.40
N ALA A 203 -11.24 21.99 19.95
CA ALA A 203 -11.51 22.33 18.57
C ALA A 203 -10.34 22.00 17.61
N ALA A 204 -9.09 21.99 18.09
CA ALA A 204 -7.93 21.63 17.29
C ALA A 204 -7.99 20.19 16.78
N TYR A 205 -8.51 19.26 17.59
CA TYR A 205 -8.74 17.87 17.16
C TYR A 205 -9.74 17.79 16.01
N ALA A 206 -10.84 18.53 16.09
CA ALA A 206 -11.86 18.54 15.06
C ALA A 206 -11.31 19.05 13.73
N ILE A 207 -10.49 20.10 13.75
CA ILE A 207 -9.84 20.65 12.54
C ILE A 207 -8.79 19.66 12.00
N ALA A 208 -8.03 19.02 12.86
CA ALA A 208 -7.06 17.99 12.47
C ALA A 208 -7.74 16.80 11.77
N TYR A 209 -8.88 16.34 12.28
CA TYR A 209 -9.67 15.26 11.67
C TYR A 209 -10.26 15.67 10.32
N ALA A 210 -10.76 16.90 10.19
CA ALA A 210 -11.21 17.43 8.92
C ALA A 210 -10.09 17.49 7.87
N GLY A 211 -8.90 17.93 8.28
CA GLY A 211 -7.72 17.97 7.42
C GLY A 211 -7.26 16.58 6.97
N SER A 212 -7.34 15.60 7.86
CA SER A 212 -7.07 14.21 7.52
C SER A 212 -8.04 13.68 6.45
N GLY A 213 -9.33 13.93 6.64
CA GLY A 213 -10.37 13.58 5.65
C GLY A 213 -10.12 14.26 4.30
N PHE A 214 -9.78 15.55 4.31
CA PHE A 214 -9.43 16.29 3.10
C PHE A 214 -8.21 15.68 2.38
N THR A 215 -7.22 15.23 3.15
CA THR A 215 -6.04 14.54 2.60
C THR A 215 -6.43 13.26 1.87
N GLY A 216 -7.28 12.43 2.47
CA GLY A 216 -7.80 11.21 1.84
C GLY A 216 -8.55 11.49 0.53
N PHE A 217 -9.44 12.51 0.55
CA PHE A 217 -10.16 12.97 -0.64
C PHE A 217 -9.19 13.44 -1.74
N PHE A 218 -8.24 14.28 -1.39
CA PHE A 218 -7.30 14.88 -2.34
C PHE A 218 -6.36 13.81 -2.94
N PHE A 219 -5.88 12.87 -2.12
CA PHE A 219 -5.05 11.76 -2.58
C PHE A 219 -5.74 10.96 -3.69
N ILE A 220 -6.98 10.56 -3.49
CA ILE A 220 -7.75 9.81 -4.50
C ILE A 220 -8.06 10.65 -5.73
N ARG A 221 -8.33 11.95 -5.55
CA ARG A 221 -8.55 12.86 -6.68
C ARG A 221 -7.30 12.96 -7.56
N GLN A 222 -6.11 13.04 -6.98
CA GLN A 222 -4.85 13.07 -7.73
C GLN A 222 -4.55 11.71 -8.36
N LEU A 223 -4.78 10.62 -7.63
CA LEU A 223 -4.61 9.27 -8.16
C LEU A 223 -5.47 9.04 -9.42
N ARG A 224 -6.73 9.52 -9.43
CA ARG A 224 -7.60 9.48 -10.62
C ARG A 224 -7.10 10.31 -11.79
N ARG A 225 -6.29 11.33 -11.55
CA ARG A 225 -5.62 12.14 -12.58
C ARG A 225 -4.31 11.53 -13.08
N GLY A 226 -3.92 10.36 -12.55
CA GLY A 226 -2.68 9.67 -12.89
C GLY A 226 -1.47 10.06 -12.02
N TYR A 227 -1.64 10.97 -11.05
CA TYR A 227 -0.55 11.34 -10.14
C TYR A 227 -0.56 10.46 -8.88
N ASP A 228 0.42 9.60 -8.77
CA ASP A 228 0.59 8.70 -7.63
C ASP A 228 1.58 9.27 -6.61
N TRP A 229 1.07 9.97 -5.61
CA TRP A 229 1.90 10.52 -4.53
C TRP A 229 2.46 9.47 -3.56
N GLY A 230 1.92 8.26 -3.62
CA GLY A 230 2.39 7.14 -2.79
C GLY A 230 3.49 6.30 -3.44
N ALA A 231 3.85 6.53 -4.71
CA ALA A 231 4.79 5.69 -5.44
C ALA A 231 6.18 5.63 -4.80
N TRP A 232 6.67 6.73 -4.24
CA TRP A 232 7.96 6.78 -3.56
C TRP A 232 8.00 5.95 -2.28
N MET A 233 6.88 5.88 -1.52
CA MET A 233 6.80 5.05 -0.31
C MET A 233 6.86 3.56 -0.65
N SER A 234 6.15 3.12 -1.70
CA SER A 234 6.24 1.73 -2.16
C SER A 234 7.64 1.39 -2.64
N SER A 235 8.34 2.32 -3.28
CA SER A 235 9.75 2.14 -3.65
C SER A 235 10.66 2.03 -2.42
N ALA A 236 10.43 2.84 -1.38
CA ALA A 236 11.17 2.79 -0.13
C ALA A 236 10.92 1.47 0.64
N VAL A 237 9.67 1.00 0.69
CA VAL A 237 9.32 -0.30 1.30
C VAL A 237 9.97 -1.45 0.54
N ASN A 238 9.91 -1.45 -0.79
CA ASN A 238 10.57 -2.47 -1.61
C ASN A 238 12.09 -2.45 -1.43
N TRP A 239 12.70 -1.27 -1.32
CA TRP A 239 14.11 -1.12 -1.04
C TRP A 239 14.49 -1.70 0.33
N ALA A 240 13.69 -1.42 1.37
CA ALA A 240 13.90 -1.99 2.71
C ALA A 240 13.74 -3.52 2.71
N ASP A 241 12.71 -4.04 2.04
CA ASP A 241 12.49 -5.49 1.89
C ASP A 241 13.66 -6.17 1.15
N ASP A 242 14.18 -5.52 0.11
CA ASP A 242 15.34 -6.01 -0.63
C ASP A 242 16.65 -6.00 0.20
N LEU A 243 16.75 -5.16 1.25
CA LEU A 243 17.89 -5.17 2.18
C LEU A 243 17.85 -6.38 3.10
N PHE A 244 16.65 -6.75 3.58
CA PHE A 244 16.47 -7.81 4.59
C PHE A 244 16.18 -9.18 3.98
N ASN A 245 15.94 -9.28 2.65
CA ASN A 245 15.63 -10.54 1.97
C ASN A 245 16.66 -10.90 0.88
N PRO A 246 17.80 -11.51 1.24
CA PRO A 246 18.86 -11.88 0.31
C PRO A 246 18.43 -12.93 -0.74
N ALA A 247 17.40 -13.73 -0.46
CA ALA A 247 16.90 -14.74 -1.39
C ALA A 247 16.24 -14.11 -2.63
N LYS A 248 15.60 -12.97 -2.49
CA LYS A 248 14.99 -12.22 -3.59
C LYS A 248 16.03 -11.66 -4.56
N LYS A 249 17.21 -11.22 -4.04
CA LYS A 249 18.35 -10.79 -4.87
C LYS A 249 18.89 -11.92 -5.74
N GLN A 250 18.97 -13.15 -5.22
CA GLN A 250 19.44 -14.30 -5.98
C GLN A 250 18.45 -14.71 -7.07
N ALA A 251 17.13 -14.67 -6.79
CA ALA A 251 16.11 -14.95 -7.79
C ALA A 251 16.14 -13.97 -8.96
N VAL A 252 16.25 -12.66 -8.70
CA VAL A 252 16.35 -11.61 -9.71
C VAL A 252 17.63 -11.73 -10.54
N GLN A 253 18.76 -12.08 -9.92
CA GLN A 253 20.01 -12.35 -10.63
C GLN A 253 19.90 -13.58 -11.54
N THR A 254 19.26 -14.65 -11.06
CA THR A 254 19.02 -15.86 -11.85
C THR A 254 18.09 -15.61 -13.04
N GLU A 255 17.06 -14.79 -12.87
CA GLU A 255 16.18 -14.40 -13.99
C GLU A 255 16.88 -13.50 -15.00
N LYS A 256 17.68 -12.51 -14.53
CA LYS A 256 18.50 -11.70 -15.43
C LYS A 256 19.52 -12.54 -16.19
N GLN A 257 20.20 -13.48 -15.55
CA GLN A 257 21.11 -14.41 -16.22
C GLN A 257 20.40 -15.29 -17.23
N LYS A 258 19.19 -15.79 -16.94
CA LYS A 258 18.37 -16.55 -17.90
C LYS A 258 17.93 -15.70 -19.09
N LEU A 259 17.60 -14.42 -18.88
CA LEU A 259 17.26 -13.48 -19.96
C LEU A 259 18.50 -13.16 -20.83
N PHE A 260 19.67 -12.93 -20.24
CA PHE A 260 20.93 -12.73 -20.97
C PHE A 260 21.34 -13.98 -21.75
N TYR A 261 21.17 -15.17 -21.16
CA TYR A 261 21.46 -16.44 -21.85
C TYR A 261 20.51 -16.68 -23.05
N LYS A 262 19.23 -16.32 -22.93
CA LYS A 262 18.28 -16.36 -24.05
C LYS A 262 18.59 -15.33 -25.14
N ALA A 263 19.10 -14.16 -24.76
CA ALA A 263 19.47 -13.11 -25.71
C ALA A 263 20.78 -13.40 -26.46
N THR A 264 21.66 -14.26 -25.91
CA THR A 264 22.92 -14.66 -26.56
C THR A 264 22.73 -15.79 -27.56
N LYS A 265 21.63 -16.54 -27.52
CA LYS A 265 21.22 -17.45 -28.61
C LYS A 265 20.68 -16.59 -29.74
N LYS A 266 21.40 -16.63 -30.90
CA LYS A 266 20.99 -15.92 -32.11
C LYS A 266 19.48 -16.12 -32.38
N PRO A 267 18.67 -15.05 -32.42
CA PRO A 267 17.21 -15.17 -32.45
C PRO A 267 16.65 -15.75 -33.75
N TYR A 268 17.48 -15.96 -34.75
CA TYR A 268 17.08 -16.43 -36.07
C TYR A 268 18.15 -17.33 -36.70
N GLU A 269 18.14 -18.61 -36.38
CA GLU A 269 18.41 -19.58 -37.46
C GLU A 269 17.13 -19.65 -38.30
N LYS A 270 17.15 -19.07 -39.49
CA LYS A 270 16.14 -19.27 -40.52
C LYS A 270 16.08 -20.75 -40.81
N LYS A 271 15.23 -21.52 -40.10
CA LYS A 271 14.85 -22.85 -40.59
C LYS A 271 14.11 -22.57 -41.89
N THR A 272 14.74 -22.89 -42.98
CA THR A 272 14.08 -22.94 -44.29
C THR A 272 12.95 -23.95 -44.17
N VAL A 273 11.72 -23.43 -44.02
CA VAL A 273 10.51 -24.28 -44.06
C VAL A 273 10.42 -24.78 -45.46
N VAL A 274 10.61 -26.09 -45.63
CA VAL A 274 10.42 -26.77 -46.92
C VAL A 274 8.92 -26.73 -47.19
N THR A 275 8.50 -25.82 -48.07
CA THR A 275 7.13 -25.75 -48.55
C THR A 275 7.04 -26.51 -49.88
N GLN A 276 6.00 -27.35 -50.05
CA GLN A 276 5.73 -28.12 -51.25
C GLN A 276 5.80 -27.23 -52.50
N GLN A 277 5.22 -26.05 -52.43
CA GLN A 277 5.22 -25.05 -53.48
C GLN A 277 6.62 -24.69 -53.99
N ARG A 278 7.58 -24.51 -53.06
CA ARG A 278 8.95 -24.13 -53.42
C ARG A 278 9.76 -25.31 -53.97
N VAL A 279 9.40 -26.53 -53.60
CA VAL A 279 9.94 -27.75 -54.20
C VAL A 279 9.44 -27.89 -55.66
N ASP A 280 8.13 -27.68 -55.90
CA ASP A 280 7.52 -27.76 -57.23
C ASP A 280 8.08 -26.67 -58.16
N ASP A 281 8.24 -25.43 -57.70
CA ASP A 281 8.87 -24.35 -58.46
C ASP A 281 10.32 -24.67 -58.87
N LEU A 282 11.08 -25.34 -57.99
CA LEU A 282 12.45 -25.76 -58.29
C LEU A 282 12.51 -26.96 -59.23
N LEU A 283 11.55 -27.89 -59.14
CA LEU A 283 11.42 -29.00 -60.07
C LEU A 283 11.03 -28.51 -61.48
N ASP A 284 10.13 -27.54 -61.57
CA ASP A 284 9.77 -26.89 -62.85
C ASP A 284 10.97 -26.15 -63.44
N LYS A 285 11.79 -25.49 -62.63
CA LYS A 285 13.03 -24.85 -63.10
C LYS A 285 14.04 -25.87 -63.64
N ILE A 286 14.17 -27.04 -62.98
CA ILE A 286 15.03 -28.13 -63.46
C ILE A 286 14.54 -28.64 -64.78
N ASN A 287 13.23 -28.80 -64.96
CA ASN A 287 12.63 -29.34 -66.16
C ASN A 287 12.78 -28.40 -67.39
N GLN A 288 12.77 -27.09 -67.14
CA GLN A 288 12.90 -26.03 -68.14
C GLN A 288 14.35 -25.66 -68.47
N GLN A 289 15.24 -25.63 -67.51
CA GLN A 289 16.58 -25.03 -67.61
C GLN A 289 17.73 -25.98 -67.27
N GLY A 290 17.44 -27.17 -66.76
CA GLY A 290 18.42 -28.15 -66.31
C GLY A 290 18.99 -27.94 -64.90
N TYR A 291 19.39 -29.05 -64.23
CA TYR A 291 19.89 -29.10 -62.88
C TYR A 291 21.17 -28.28 -62.65
N HIS A 292 21.98 -28.10 -63.74
CA HIS A 292 23.26 -27.41 -63.66
C HIS A 292 23.12 -25.86 -63.45
N LEU A 293 21.92 -25.29 -63.70
CA LEU A 293 21.63 -23.88 -63.54
C LEU A 293 21.04 -23.52 -62.15
N LEU A 294 20.88 -24.49 -61.27
CA LEU A 294 20.50 -24.23 -59.87
C LEU A 294 21.67 -23.67 -59.08
N THR A 295 21.36 -22.69 -58.23
CA THR A 295 22.33 -22.17 -57.27
C THR A 295 22.64 -23.22 -56.19
N ASP A 296 23.77 -23.09 -55.50
CA ASP A 296 24.16 -24.03 -54.45
C ASP A 296 23.16 -24.05 -53.29
N GLU A 297 22.51 -22.92 -53.00
CA GLU A 297 21.43 -22.82 -52.01
C GLU A 297 20.17 -23.58 -52.44
N GLU A 298 19.83 -23.54 -53.74
CA GLU A 298 18.69 -24.28 -54.32
C GLU A 298 18.94 -25.80 -54.34
N LYS A 299 20.16 -26.24 -54.57
CA LYS A 299 20.58 -27.64 -54.49
C LYS A 299 20.52 -28.18 -53.07
N ASP A 300 21.04 -27.38 -52.07
CA ASP A 300 20.95 -27.75 -50.68
C ASP A 300 19.50 -27.79 -50.14
N PHE A 301 18.64 -26.92 -50.64
CA PHE A 301 17.21 -26.95 -50.30
C PHE A 301 16.53 -28.24 -50.84
N LEU A 302 16.77 -28.63 -52.07
CA LEU A 302 16.23 -29.87 -52.64
C LEU A 302 16.76 -31.11 -51.91
N LYS A 303 18.00 -31.12 -51.52
CA LYS A 303 18.60 -32.22 -50.75
C LYS A 303 17.91 -32.35 -49.37
N LYS A 304 17.67 -31.24 -48.65
CA LYS A 304 16.92 -31.22 -47.39
C LYS A 304 15.47 -31.62 -47.55
N ALA A 305 14.83 -31.27 -48.69
CA ALA A 305 13.48 -31.68 -49.00
C ALA A 305 13.39 -33.19 -49.19
N SER A 306 14.33 -33.81 -49.94
CA SER A 306 14.38 -35.24 -50.12
C SER A 306 14.62 -36.04 -48.85
N GLU A 307 15.42 -35.52 -47.92
CA GLU A 307 15.68 -36.12 -46.61
C GLU A 307 14.45 -36.09 -45.67
N GLN A 308 13.56 -35.08 -45.81
CA GLN A 308 12.31 -34.98 -45.04
C GLN A 308 11.19 -35.92 -45.55
N ASP A 309 11.12 -36.21 -46.84
CA ASP A 309 10.14 -37.14 -47.37
C ASP A 309 10.47 -38.61 -47.09
N PHE A 310 11.74 -38.96 -46.80
CA PHE A 310 12.14 -40.32 -46.42
C PHE A 310 11.91 -40.64 -44.93
N ASN A 311 11.51 -39.64 -44.11
CA ASN A 311 11.25 -39.81 -42.66
C ASN A 311 9.75 -39.76 -42.28
N LYS A 312 8.86 -39.89 -43.25
CA LYS A 312 7.44 -40.17 -43.04
C LYS A 312 7.16 -41.60 -43.49
#